data_8a4979dadd5bfd2a6dabad60dde14bef
#
_entry.id   8a4979dadd5bfd2a6dabad60dde14bef
#
_cell.length_a   1.000
_cell.length_b   1.000
_cell.length_c   1.000
_cell.angle_alpha   90.00
_cell.angle_beta   90.00
_cell.angle_gamma   90.00
#
_symmetry.space_group_name_H-M   'P 1'
#
loop_
_entity.id
_entity.type
_entity.pdbx_description
1 polymer ?
#
loop_
_entity_poly.entity_id
_entity_poly.type
_entity_poly.pdbx_seq_one_letter_code
_entity_poly.pdbx_strand_id
1 'polypeptide(L)'
;MKTAASILALALVLAACTAKENPPAADTTAGTANADPDINVSGGSIPAGYTARTDRPDADISGVAYTASGGDWEVKTGPAHIVYSANDTASGTYTVAATIEQLEKPAHPEAYGLIIGGRNLDQPSQTYTYMLVRGTGDVLIKVREGDQTRDVIKWTPVADVPKEDASGKATYAMTASVTADAVKFSVNGKEVASVSKAGLPVDGIAGLRINHNLHVRATPVSISKP
;
A
#
# COMPACT_ATOMS: atom_id res chain seq x y z
N MET A 1 -16.54 -88.11 -20.49
CA MET A 1 -15.24 -87.55 -20.72
C MET A 1 -15.41 -86.05 -20.66
N LYS A 2 -15.11 -85.43 -19.55
CA LYS A 2 -15.24 -83.99 -19.33
C LYS A 2 -13.94 -83.52 -18.66
N THR A 3 -13.17 -82.77 -19.44
CA THR A 3 -11.92 -82.14 -18.97
C THR A 3 -12.23 -80.83 -18.29
N ALA A 4 -11.85 -80.70 -17.05
CA ALA A 4 -11.91 -79.45 -16.31
C ALA A 4 -10.62 -78.69 -16.47
N ALA A 5 -10.68 -77.45 -16.90
CA ALA A 5 -9.57 -76.51 -16.96
C ALA A 5 -9.62 -75.61 -15.71
N SER A 6 -8.56 -75.69 -14.94
CA SER A 6 -8.35 -74.82 -13.75
C SER A 6 -7.75 -73.49 -14.23
N ILE A 7 -8.41 -72.37 -13.90
CA ILE A 7 -7.91 -71.04 -14.13
C ILE A 7 -7.31 -70.53 -12.81
N LEU A 8 -6.00 -70.30 -12.84
CA LEU A 8 -5.25 -69.71 -11.72
C LEU A 8 -5.38 -68.18 -11.79
N ALA A 9 -6.10 -67.58 -10.84
CA ALA A 9 -6.22 -66.15 -10.74
C ALA A 9 -5.02 -65.58 -9.93
N LEU A 10 -4.20 -64.80 -10.62
CA LEU A 10 -3.07 -64.06 -10.04
C LEU A 10 -3.60 -62.71 -9.53
N ALA A 11 -3.72 -62.58 -8.22
CA ALA A 11 -4.10 -61.29 -7.58
C ALA A 11 -2.88 -60.38 -7.53
N LEU A 12 -2.90 -59.31 -8.32
CA LEU A 12 -1.93 -58.21 -8.27
C LEU A 12 -2.36 -57.25 -7.16
N VAL A 13 -1.61 -57.22 -6.05
CA VAL A 13 -1.79 -56.22 -5.02
C VAL A 13 -1.07 -54.96 -5.45
N LEU A 14 -1.80 -53.95 -5.90
CA LEU A 14 -1.29 -52.60 -6.10
C LEU A 14 -1.22 -51.91 -4.74
N ALA A 15 -0.01 -51.72 -4.20
CA ALA A 15 0.26 -50.85 -3.08
C ALA A 15 0.13 -49.39 -3.57
N ALA A 16 -1.00 -48.75 -3.29
CA ALA A 16 -1.15 -47.32 -3.47
C ALA A 16 -0.34 -46.59 -2.39
N CYS A 17 0.83 -46.07 -2.76
CA CYS A 17 1.50 -45.05 -1.96
C CYS A 17 0.67 -43.77 -2.01
N THR A 18 -0.13 -43.51 -0.99
CA THR A 18 -0.71 -42.19 -0.76
C THR A 18 0.42 -41.24 -0.38
N ALA A 19 0.87 -40.43 -1.35
CA ALA A 19 1.70 -39.28 -1.06
C ALA A 19 0.87 -38.34 -0.18
N LYS A 20 1.31 -38.17 1.06
CA LYS A 20 0.78 -37.17 1.98
C LYS A 20 1.15 -35.81 1.38
N GLU A 21 0.19 -35.12 0.74
CA GLU A 21 0.38 -33.72 0.38
C GLU A 21 0.61 -32.94 1.67
N ASN A 22 1.84 -32.44 1.83
CA ASN A 22 2.11 -31.42 2.83
C ASN A 22 1.29 -30.17 2.44
N PRO A 23 0.54 -29.58 3.37
CA PRO A 23 -0.07 -28.28 3.13
C PRO A 23 1.04 -27.30 2.74
N PRO A 24 0.78 -26.35 1.79
CA PRO A 24 1.75 -25.34 1.44
C PRO A 24 2.22 -24.66 2.71
N ALA A 25 3.54 -24.61 2.91
CA ALA A 25 4.13 -23.90 4.02
C ALA A 25 3.56 -22.48 4.01
N ALA A 26 2.92 -22.09 5.09
CA ALA A 26 2.58 -20.69 5.33
C ALA A 26 3.89 -19.92 5.18
N ASP A 27 3.89 -18.95 4.28
CA ASP A 27 5.00 -18.01 4.10
C ASP A 27 5.11 -17.17 5.38
N THR A 28 5.74 -17.74 6.39
CA THR A 28 6.20 -17.04 7.58
C THR A 28 7.50 -16.33 7.22
N THR A 29 7.43 -15.31 6.38
CA THR A 29 8.41 -14.23 6.41
C THR A 29 8.16 -13.38 7.66
N ALA A 30 8.35 -14.03 8.81
CA ALA A 30 8.67 -13.31 10.05
C ALA A 30 9.98 -12.57 9.80
N GLY A 31 9.94 -11.27 9.99
CA GLY A 31 10.96 -10.28 9.77
C GLY A 31 12.40 -10.74 9.82
N THR A 32 13.00 -10.92 8.66
CA THR A 32 14.43 -10.72 8.52
C THR A 32 14.70 -9.26 8.87
N ALA A 33 15.67 -9.04 9.77
CA ALA A 33 16.20 -7.73 10.09
C ALA A 33 16.31 -6.89 8.80
N ASN A 34 15.74 -5.70 8.81
CA ASN A 34 15.65 -4.82 7.65
C ASN A 34 16.96 -4.78 6.89
N ALA A 35 16.97 -5.31 5.66
CA ALA A 35 18.10 -5.16 4.76
C ALA A 35 18.29 -3.69 4.33
N ASP A 36 17.30 -2.82 4.61
CA ASP A 36 17.28 -1.38 4.35
C ASP A 36 16.80 -0.65 5.62
N PRO A 37 17.72 -0.33 6.55
CA PRO A 37 17.36 0.35 7.79
C PRO A 37 16.91 1.80 7.53
N ASP A 38 16.03 2.30 8.39
CA ASP A 38 15.58 3.69 8.34
C ASP A 38 16.78 4.64 8.52
N ILE A 39 16.93 5.63 7.63
CA ILE A 39 17.93 6.68 7.76
C ILE A 39 17.60 7.60 8.93
N ASN A 40 18.63 8.21 9.51
CA ASN A 40 18.43 9.22 10.55
C ASN A 40 17.96 10.54 9.92
N VAL A 41 16.75 10.95 10.27
CA VAL A 41 16.16 12.24 9.90
C VAL A 41 15.90 13.04 11.16
N SER A 42 16.14 14.35 11.11
CA SER A 42 15.88 15.28 12.21
C SER A 42 15.52 16.66 11.68
N GLY A 43 14.97 17.52 12.54
CA GLY A 43 14.82 18.95 12.25
C GLY A 43 13.52 19.38 11.62
N GLY A 44 12.49 18.56 11.66
CA GLY A 44 11.15 18.96 11.24
C GLY A 44 10.10 18.60 12.28
N SER A 45 8.87 19.10 12.09
CA SER A 45 7.74 18.77 12.92
C SER A 45 6.52 18.46 12.05
N ILE A 46 5.66 17.59 12.53
CA ILE A 46 4.38 17.32 11.87
C ILE A 46 3.61 18.62 11.72
N PRO A 47 3.02 18.93 10.56
CA PRO A 47 2.31 20.18 10.31
C PRO A 47 1.17 20.41 11.32
N ALA A 48 0.95 21.68 11.72
CA ALA A 48 -0.11 22.02 12.63
C ALA A 48 -1.49 21.56 12.12
N GLY A 49 -2.28 20.92 12.96
CA GLY A 49 -3.58 20.35 12.60
C GLY A 49 -3.52 18.97 11.96
N TYR A 50 -2.33 18.39 11.83
CA TYR A 50 -2.11 17.03 11.33
C TYR A 50 -1.58 16.12 12.42
N THR A 51 -1.88 14.85 12.26
CA THR A 51 -1.33 13.74 13.05
C THR A 51 -0.58 12.81 12.13
N ALA A 52 0.53 12.26 12.60
CA ALA A 52 1.25 11.23 11.86
C ALA A 52 1.44 9.98 12.73
N ARG A 53 1.51 8.84 12.08
CA ARG A 53 1.73 7.54 12.70
C ARG A 53 2.63 6.68 11.85
N THR A 54 3.65 6.12 12.45
CA THR A 54 4.54 5.14 11.82
C THR A 54 3.84 3.80 11.61
N ASP A 55 4.31 3.04 10.62
CA ASP A 55 3.79 1.69 10.33
C ASP A 55 4.10 0.70 11.45
N ARG A 56 5.29 0.83 12.04
CA ARG A 56 5.76 -0.04 13.10
C ARG A 56 5.60 0.66 14.45
N PRO A 57 5.06 -0.03 15.47
CA PRO A 57 4.87 0.56 16.80
C PRO A 57 6.18 0.98 17.49
N ASP A 58 7.29 0.35 17.12
CA ASP A 58 8.64 0.62 17.66
C ASP A 58 9.40 1.72 16.91
N ALA A 59 8.88 2.21 15.78
CA ALA A 59 9.49 3.29 15.03
C ALA A 59 9.09 4.65 15.60
N ASP A 60 10.06 5.54 15.76
CA ASP A 60 9.83 6.88 16.30
C ASP A 60 9.43 7.85 15.19
N ILE A 61 8.29 8.52 15.35
CA ILE A 61 7.80 9.54 14.42
C ILE A 61 8.74 10.77 14.37
N SER A 62 9.60 10.98 15.37
CA SER A 62 10.64 12.03 15.33
C SER A 62 11.67 11.83 14.21
N GLY A 63 11.74 10.62 13.65
CA GLY A 63 12.52 10.29 12.44
C GLY A 63 11.84 10.73 11.14
N VAL A 64 10.81 11.58 11.20
CA VAL A 64 10.14 12.17 10.03
C VAL A 64 10.15 13.68 10.15
N ALA A 65 10.61 14.38 9.11
CA ALA A 65 10.71 15.83 9.09
C ALA A 65 9.79 16.42 8.01
N TYR A 66 8.85 17.27 8.43
CA TYR A 66 8.03 18.11 7.56
C TYR A 66 8.49 19.55 7.65
N THR A 67 8.74 20.18 6.51
CA THR A 67 9.06 21.60 6.40
C THR A 67 8.07 22.26 5.47
N ALA A 68 7.45 23.35 5.90
CA ALA A 68 6.52 24.10 5.08
C ALA A 68 7.22 24.70 3.85
N SER A 69 6.63 24.57 2.67
CA SER A 69 7.18 25.02 1.39
C SER A 69 6.07 25.57 0.49
N GLY A 70 5.73 26.86 0.65
CA GLY A 70 4.78 27.54 -0.26
C GLY A 70 3.35 26.98 -0.25
N GLY A 71 2.88 26.42 0.85
CA GLY A 71 1.58 25.75 0.98
C GLY A 71 1.68 24.22 0.89
N ASP A 72 2.79 23.70 0.40
CA ASP A 72 3.14 22.29 0.37
C ASP A 72 4.06 21.94 1.54
N TRP A 73 4.43 20.67 1.63
CA TRP A 73 5.40 20.16 2.59
C TRP A 73 6.59 19.54 1.85
N GLU A 74 7.80 19.93 2.22
CA GLU A 74 8.98 19.11 1.96
C GLU A 74 9.12 18.10 3.09
N VAL A 75 9.22 16.81 2.74
CA VAL A 75 9.16 15.70 3.68
C VAL A 75 10.38 14.82 3.51
N LYS A 76 11.11 14.59 4.60
CA LYS A 76 12.14 13.57 4.69
C LYS A 76 11.71 12.50 5.67
N THR A 77 11.87 11.24 5.28
CA THR A 77 11.44 10.11 6.10
C THR A 77 12.61 9.20 6.44
N GLY A 78 12.75 8.87 7.72
CA GLY A 78 13.38 7.64 8.15
C GLY A 78 12.33 6.54 8.08
N PRO A 79 11.39 6.43 9.05
CA PRO A 79 10.36 5.42 9.02
C PRO A 79 9.21 5.73 8.05
N ALA A 80 8.57 4.66 7.54
CA ALA A 80 7.30 4.75 6.83
C ALA A 80 6.18 5.19 7.78
N HIS A 81 5.29 6.05 7.30
CA HIS A 81 4.22 6.61 8.11
C HIS A 81 3.00 7.01 7.27
N ILE A 82 1.89 7.25 7.95
CA ILE A 82 0.74 8.00 7.44
C ILE A 82 0.70 9.38 8.10
N VAL A 83 0.17 10.37 7.36
CA VAL A 83 -0.13 11.72 7.87
C VAL A 83 -1.53 12.10 7.44
N TYR A 84 -2.32 12.64 8.38
CA TYR A 84 -3.74 12.93 8.18
C TYR A 84 -4.22 14.03 9.11
N SER A 85 -5.32 14.68 8.73
CA SER A 85 -6.09 15.56 9.62
C SER A 85 -7.46 14.93 9.89
N ALA A 86 -7.94 15.03 11.12
CA ALA A 86 -9.31 14.59 11.47
C ALA A 86 -10.40 15.38 10.70
N ASN A 87 -10.05 16.58 10.20
CA ASN A 87 -10.94 17.40 9.39
C ASN A 87 -11.09 16.87 7.95
N ASP A 88 -10.14 16.09 7.45
CA ASP A 88 -10.13 15.56 6.10
C ASP A 88 -10.94 14.26 6.02
N THR A 89 -12.24 14.36 6.30
CA THR A 89 -13.16 13.21 6.34
C THR A 89 -14.15 13.25 5.19
N ALA A 90 -14.34 12.11 4.55
CA ALA A 90 -15.28 11.93 3.44
C ALA A 90 -16.11 10.66 3.56
N SER A 91 -17.29 10.67 2.97
CA SER A 91 -18.20 9.52 2.86
C SER A 91 -19.10 9.62 1.63
N GLY A 92 -19.59 8.48 1.16
CA GLY A 92 -20.49 8.40 0.01
C GLY A 92 -19.72 8.49 -1.32
N THR A 93 -20.05 9.47 -2.16
CA THR A 93 -19.36 9.77 -3.42
C THR A 93 -18.48 11.00 -3.24
N TYR A 94 -17.20 10.88 -3.52
CA TYR A 94 -16.21 11.95 -3.35
C TYR A 94 -14.92 11.64 -4.11
N THR A 95 -14.05 12.63 -4.24
CA THR A 95 -12.68 12.46 -4.77
C THR A 95 -11.68 13.04 -3.78
N VAL A 96 -10.63 12.28 -3.48
CA VAL A 96 -9.44 12.75 -2.76
C VAL A 96 -8.32 12.95 -3.78
N ALA A 97 -7.60 14.05 -3.66
CA ALA A 97 -6.45 14.34 -4.53
C ALA A 97 -5.28 14.89 -3.73
N ALA A 98 -4.07 14.57 -4.18
CA ALA A 98 -2.82 15.20 -3.77
C ALA A 98 -1.78 15.06 -4.87
N THR A 99 -0.78 15.95 -4.86
CA THR A 99 0.41 15.83 -5.70
C THR A 99 1.60 15.50 -4.83
N ILE A 100 2.39 14.50 -5.25
CA ILE A 100 3.65 14.14 -4.58
C ILE A 100 4.76 14.15 -5.63
N GLU A 101 5.83 14.88 -5.33
CA GLU A 101 7.05 14.96 -6.13
C GLU A 101 8.18 14.26 -5.38
N GLN A 102 8.76 13.21 -5.97
CA GLN A 102 10.01 12.64 -5.50
C GLN A 102 11.14 13.57 -5.89
N LEU A 103 11.93 14.04 -4.92
CA LEU A 103 12.96 15.05 -5.13
C LEU A 103 14.33 14.46 -5.44
N GLU A 104 14.56 13.22 -5.01
CA GLU A 104 15.80 12.49 -5.24
C GLU A 104 15.55 10.98 -5.29
N LYS A 105 16.47 10.25 -5.87
CA LYS A 105 16.39 8.79 -5.99
C LYS A 105 16.60 8.13 -4.66
N PRO A 106 15.65 7.33 -4.15
CA PRO A 106 15.87 6.52 -2.97
C PRO A 106 16.84 5.37 -3.27
N ALA A 107 17.53 4.85 -2.24
CA ALA A 107 18.45 3.72 -2.39
C ALA A 107 17.77 2.46 -2.92
N HIS A 108 16.52 2.25 -2.51
CA HIS A 108 15.63 1.20 -2.99
C HIS A 108 14.33 1.81 -3.50
N PRO A 109 13.59 1.15 -4.44
CA PRO A 109 12.31 1.68 -4.94
C PRO A 109 11.30 1.80 -3.82
N GLU A 110 11.14 3.01 -3.28
CA GLU A 110 10.17 3.35 -2.25
C GLU A 110 8.92 4.02 -2.83
N ALA A 111 7.84 4.08 -2.04
CA ALA A 111 6.53 4.44 -2.53
C ALA A 111 5.83 5.46 -1.64
N TYR A 112 4.91 6.19 -2.24
CA TYR A 112 4.08 7.18 -1.58
C TYR A 112 2.70 7.24 -2.24
N GLY A 113 1.71 7.80 -1.53
CA GLY A 113 0.38 7.91 -2.09
C GLY A 113 -0.70 8.34 -1.11
N LEU A 114 -1.93 7.95 -1.44
CA LEU A 114 -3.14 8.35 -0.75
C LEU A 114 -3.64 7.26 0.21
N ILE A 115 -4.22 7.67 1.33
CA ILE A 115 -5.11 6.85 2.14
C ILE A 115 -6.54 7.41 2.06
N ILE A 116 -7.54 6.53 2.09
CA ILE A 116 -8.97 6.85 2.17
C ILE A 116 -9.67 5.93 3.17
N GLY A 117 -10.80 6.37 3.69
CA GLY A 117 -11.64 5.57 4.59
C GLY A 117 -10.99 5.26 5.93
N GLY A 118 -10.09 6.13 6.38
CA GLY A 118 -9.35 5.97 7.62
C GLY A 118 -10.24 5.99 8.85
N ARG A 119 -10.10 4.97 9.71
CA ARG A 119 -10.76 4.87 11.01
C ARG A 119 -9.76 4.40 12.06
N ASN A 120 -9.89 4.90 13.28
CA ASN A 120 -9.03 4.52 14.41
C ASN A 120 -7.53 4.65 14.08
N LEU A 121 -7.15 5.66 13.31
CA LEU A 121 -5.81 5.77 12.74
C LEU A 121 -4.70 5.89 13.81
N ASP A 122 -5.05 6.32 15.01
CA ASP A 122 -4.19 6.41 16.20
C ASP A 122 -4.20 5.14 17.06
N GLN A 123 -5.04 4.14 16.72
CA GLN A 123 -5.26 2.93 17.51
C GLN A 123 -4.69 1.67 16.85
N PRO A 124 -4.42 0.59 17.61
CA PRO A 124 -4.06 -0.71 17.02
C PRO A 124 -5.09 -1.27 16.04
N SER A 125 -6.38 -0.89 16.20
CA SER A 125 -7.50 -1.30 15.33
C SER A 125 -7.68 -0.42 14.10
N GLN A 126 -6.66 0.31 13.68
CA GLN A 126 -6.70 1.18 12.49
C GLN A 126 -7.16 0.43 11.23
N THR A 127 -7.96 1.11 10.41
CA THR A 127 -8.34 0.58 9.09
C THR A 127 -8.30 1.69 8.05
N TYR A 128 -7.82 1.39 6.84
CA TYR A 128 -7.86 2.29 5.68
C TYR A 128 -7.54 1.55 4.39
N THR A 129 -8.02 2.06 3.27
CA THR A 129 -7.57 1.68 1.93
C THR A 129 -6.47 2.64 1.48
N TYR A 130 -5.43 2.15 0.83
CA TYR A 130 -4.36 3.00 0.32
C TYR A 130 -3.91 2.60 -1.08
N MET A 131 -3.55 3.62 -1.87
CA MET A 131 -2.88 3.48 -3.15
C MET A 131 -1.48 4.07 -3.05
N LEU A 132 -0.48 3.32 -3.54
CA LEU A 132 0.90 3.77 -3.65
C LEU A 132 1.38 3.74 -5.09
N VAL A 133 2.25 4.70 -5.40
CA VAL A 133 3.05 4.76 -6.63
C VAL A 133 4.52 4.83 -6.22
N ARG A 134 5.41 4.28 -7.04
CA ARG A 134 6.86 4.43 -6.88
C ARG A 134 7.51 4.87 -8.19
N GLY A 135 8.71 5.43 -8.10
CA GLY A 135 9.44 6.01 -9.23
C GLY A 135 9.69 5.06 -10.40
N THR A 136 9.57 3.74 -10.19
CA THR A 136 9.66 2.74 -11.26
C THR A 136 8.42 2.64 -12.15
N GLY A 137 7.33 3.37 -11.83
CA GLY A 137 6.07 3.36 -12.59
C GLY A 137 5.11 2.25 -12.18
N ASP A 138 5.30 1.66 -11.01
CA ASP A 138 4.40 0.63 -10.48
C ASP A 138 3.39 1.23 -9.51
N VAL A 139 2.21 0.61 -9.45
CA VAL A 139 1.15 0.93 -8.49
C VAL A 139 0.81 -0.27 -7.60
N LEU A 140 0.35 0.02 -6.39
CA LEU A 140 -0.10 -0.95 -5.40
C LEU A 140 -1.38 -0.43 -4.76
N ILE A 141 -2.34 -1.32 -4.51
CA ILE A 141 -3.53 -0.98 -3.70
C ILE A 141 -3.69 -2.05 -2.62
N LYS A 142 -3.79 -1.61 -1.38
CA LYS A 142 -4.00 -2.48 -0.22
C LYS A 142 -5.06 -1.93 0.73
N VAL A 143 -5.53 -2.80 1.60
CA VAL A 143 -6.28 -2.45 2.80
C VAL A 143 -5.41 -2.73 4.01
N ARG A 144 -5.35 -1.79 4.95
CA ARG A 144 -4.81 -1.97 6.30
C ARG A 144 -5.93 -2.33 7.25
N GLU A 145 -5.74 -3.36 8.05
CA GLU A 145 -6.67 -3.83 9.10
C GLU A 145 -5.85 -4.19 10.33
N GLY A 146 -5.75 -3.25 11.26
CA GLY A 146 -4.86 -3.37 12.42
C GLY A 146 -3.38 -3.40 12.01
N ASP A 147 -2.68 -4.46 12.37
CA ASP A 147 -1.29 -4.75 12.01
C ASP A 147 -1.17 -5.49 10.67
N GLN A 148 -2.29 -6.00 10.13
CA GLN A 148 -2.31 -6.77 8.90
C GLN A 148 -2.57 -5.89 7.68
N THR A 149 -2.12 -6.35 6.51
CA THR A 149 -2.47 -5.75 5.22
C THR A 149 -2.96 -6.81 4.25
N ARG A 150 -3.94 -6.43 3.43
CA ARG A 150 -4.50 -7.28 2.39
C ARG A 150 -4.30 -6.63 1.02
N ASP A 151 -3.78 -7.39 0.05
CA ASP A 151 -3.64 -6.92 -1.33
C ASP A 151 -5.01 -6.80 -1.99
N VAL A 152 -5.25 -5.67 -2.64
CA VAL A 152 -6.33 -5.46 -3.61
C VAL A 152 -5.75 -5.51 -5.02
N ILE A 153 -4.65 -4.79 -5.25
CA ILE A 153 -3.80 -4.89 -6.42
C ILE A 153 -2.35 -4.98 -5.93
N LYS A 154 -1.66 -6.06 -6.28
CA LYS A 154 -0.23 -6.20 -6.00
C LYS A 154 0.58 -5.22 -6.84
N TRP A 155 1.85 -5.03 -6.54
CA TRP A 155 2.75 -4.22 -7.36
C TRP A 155 2.59 -4.59 -8.83
N THR A 156 2.09 -3.64 -9.62
CA THR A 156 1.78 -3.81 -11.04
C THR A 156 2.36 -2.64 -11.82
N PRO A 157 3.24 -2.90 -12.80
CA PRO A 157 3.71 -1.87 -13.72
C PRO A 157 2.52 -1.31 -14.52
N VAL A 158 2.43 0.02 -14.63
CA VAL A 158 1.40 0.70 -15.40
C VAL A 158 2.06 1.61 -16.43
N ALA A 159 1.79 1.37 -17.70
CA ALA A 159 2.45 2.06 -18.82
C ALA A 159 2.20 3.59 -18.81
N ASP A 160 1.02 4.02 -18.33
CA ASP A 160 0.65 5.43 -18.24
C ASP A 160 1.21 6.16 -17.01
N VAL A 161 1.89 5.46 -16.10
CA VAL A 161 2.59 6.06 -14.96
C VAL A 161 4.02 6.38 -15.38
N PRO A 162 4.40 7.67 -15.44
CA PRO A 162 5.76 8.05 -15.79
C PRO A 162 6.77 7.45 -14.80
N LYS A 163 7.91 7.06 -15.32
CA LYS A 163 9.05 6.66 -14.45
C LYS A 163 9.83 7.87 -14.02
N GLU A 164 10.55 7.74 -12.92
CA GLU A 164 11.53 8.73 -12.48
C GLU A 164 12.58 9.01 -13.57
N ASP A 165 13.06 10.23 -13.62
CA ASP A 165 14.14 10.62 -14.50
C ASP A 165 15.52 10.09 -14.02
N ALA A 166 16.59 10.40 -14.76
CA ALA A 166 17.94 9.96 -14.41
C ALA A 166 18.44 10.50 -13.06
N SER A 167 17.85 11.60 -12.55
CA SER A 167 18.16 12.16 -11.22
C SER A 167 17.27 11.57 -10.12
N GLY A 168 16.34 10.66 -10.47
CA GLY A 168 15.41 10.05 -9.55
C GLY A 168 14.19 10.92 -9.23
N LYS A 169 13.91 11.95 -10.04
CA LYS A 169 12.75 12.82 -9.86
C LYS A 169 11.54 12.30 -10.60
N ALA A 170 10.38 12.40 -9.94
CA ALA A 170 9.09 12.08 -10.53
C ALA A 170 7.99 12.89 -9.85
N THR A 171 6.96 13.30 -10.59
CA THR A 171 5.80 14.02 -10.04
C THR A 171 4.53 13.28 -10.40
N TYR A 172 3.72 13.00 -9.38
CA TYR A 172 2.46 12.29 -9.52
C TYR A 172 1.31 13.08 -8.90
N ALA A 173 0.43 13.60 -9.76
CA ALA A 173 -0.88 14.09 -9.35
C ALA A 173 -1.81 12.88 -9.19
N MET A 174 -2.14 12.52 -7.97
CA MET A 174 -2.86 11.30 -7.62
C MET A 174 -4.30 11.63 -7.23
N THR A 175 -5.24 10.80 -7.67
CA THR A 175 -6.64 10.89 -7.24
C THR A 175 -7.20 9.52 -6.87
N ALA A 176 -8.08 9.50 -5.86
CA ALA A 176 -8.93 8.37 -5.52
C ALA A 176 -10.38 8.85 -5.57
N SER A 177 -11.14 8.39 -6.57
CA SER A 177 -12.55 8.76 -6.77
C SER A 177 -13.44 7.61 -6.33
N VAL A 178 -14.22 7.84 -5.25
CA VAL A 178 -15.19 6.89 -4.72
C VAL A 178 -16.55 7.17 -5.36
N THR A 179 -17.09 6.16 -6.01
CA THR A 179 -18.43 6.19 -6.64
C THR A 179 -19.43 5.32 -5.86
N ALA A 180 -20.60 5.08 -6.39
CA ALA A 180 -21.57 4.15 -5.79
C ALA A 180 -21.00 2.74 -5.65
N ASP A 181 -20.32 2.23 -6.69
CA ASP A 181 -19.96 0.81 -6.81
C ASP A 181 -18.46 0.56 -6.88
N ALA A 182 -17.66 1.58 -7.16
CA ALA A 182 -16.23 1.44 -7.43
C ALA A 182 -15.39 2.53 -6.75
N VAL A 183 -14.10 2.21 -6.59
CA VAL A 183 -13.04 3.19 -6.33
C VAL A 183 -12.12 3.20 -7.53
N LYS A 184 -11.95 4.38 -8.13
CA LYS A 184 -11.07 4.62 -9.28
C LYS A 184 -9.84 5.38 -8.82
N PHE A 185 -8.68 4.87 -9.15
CA PHE A 185 -7.41 5.50 -8.85
C PHE A 185 -6.79 6.02 -10.14
N SER A 186 -6.31 7.27 -10.11
CA SER A 186 -5.67 7.90 -11.26
C SER A 186 -4.33 8.53 -10.87
N VAL A 187 -3.42 8.55 -11.83
CA VAL A 187 -2.13 9.23 -11.75
C VAL A 187 -1.99 10.13 -12.97
N ASN A 188 -1.69 11.40 -12.76
CA ASN A 188 -1.56 12.41 -13.82
C ASN A 188 -2.76 12.43 -14.78
N GLY A 189 -3.98 12.26 -14.22
CA GLY A 189 -5.24 12.27 -14.97
C GLY A 189 -5.55 10.98 -15.73
N LYS A 190 -4.70 9.95 -15.65
CA LYS A 190 -4.94 8.63 -16.25
C LYS A 190 -5.44 7.66 -15.19
N GLU A 191 -6.56 6.97 -15.45
CA GLU A 191 -7.03 5.90 -14.59
C GLU A 191 -6.03 4.73 -14.64
N VAL A 192 -5.46 4.39 -13.48
CA VAL A 192 -4.47 3.31 -13.33
C VAL A 192 -5.06 2.07 -12.72
N ALA A 193 -6.20 2.21 -12.02
CA ALA A 193 -6.95 1.09 -11.46
C ALA A 193 -8.41 1.48 -11.20
N SER A 194 -9.29 0.49 -11.33
CA SER A 194 -10.68 0.56 -10.89
C SER A 194 -11.03 -0.73 -10.16
N VAL A 195 -11.48 -0.62 -8.92
CA VAL A 195 -11.77 -1.77 -8.06
C VAL A 195 -13.18 -1.64 -7.48
N SER A 196 -13.82 -2.77 -7.18
CA SER A 196 -15.11 -2.74 -6.49
C SER A 196 -14.98 -2.05 -5.13
N LYS A 197 -15.95 -1.19 -4.80
CA LYS A 197 -16.06 -0.56 -3.48
C LYS A 197 -16.39 -1.58 -2.38
N ALA A 198 -17.03 -2.68 -2.74
CA ALA A 198 -17.48 -3.69 -1.78
C ALA A 198 -16.29 -4.27 -0.98
N GLY A 199 -16.38 -4.22 0.35
CA GLY A 199 -15.34 -4.74 1.25
C GLY A 199 -14.10 -3.86 1.36
N LEU A 200 -14.14 -2.61 0.85
CA LEU A 200 -13.08 -1.62 1.07
C LEU A 200 -13.52 -0.59 2.13
N PRO A 201 -12.68 -0.28 3.12
CA PRO A 201 -12.85 0.91 3.94
C PRO A 201 -12.68 2.16 3.06
N VAL A 202 -13.77 2.87 2.80
CA VAL A 202 -13.76 4.07 1.96
C VAL A 202 -14.39 5.29 2.65
N ASP A 203 -15.22 5.10 3.68
CA ASP A 203 -15.83 6.19 4.43
C ASP A 203 -15.01 6.48 5.69
N GLY A 204 -14.44 7.68 5.79
CA GLY A 204 -13.58 8.08 6.90
C GLY A 204 -12.55 9.13 6.52
N ILE A 205 -11.45 9.16 7.26
CA ILE A 205 -10.36 10.11 7.09
C ILE A 205 -9.56 9.80 5.82
N ALA A 206 -9.21 10.84 5.07
CA ALA A 206 -8.23 10.78 3.99
C ALA A 206 -6.89 11.37 4.46
N GLY A 207 -5.80 10.98 3.80
CA GLY A 207 -4.47 11.47 4.11
C GLY A 207 -3.43 10.95 3.13
N LEU A 208 -2.17 11.11 3.50
CA LEU A 208 -1.04 10.61 2.73
C LEU A 208 -0.39 9.42 3.46
N ARG A 209 0.19 8.53 2.66
CA ARG A 209 1.13 7.52 3.10
C ARG A 209 2.45 7.75 2.39
N ILE A 210 3.53 7.83 3.16
CA ILE A 210 4.89 8.02 2.66
C ILE A 210 5.75 6.92 3.27
N ASN A 211 6.38 6.12 2.41
CA ASN A 211 7.23 5.04 2.87
C ASN A 211 8.56 5.58 3.44
N HIS A 212 9.42 4.67 3.86
CA HIS A 212 10.70 5.01 4.51
C HIS A 212 11.75 5.53 3.52
N ASN A 213 12.78 6.19 4.04
CA ASN A 213 13.99 6.62 3.29
C ASN A 213 13.68 7.46 2.04
N LEU A 214 12.67 8.33 2.12
CA LEU A 214 12.23 9.19 1.03
C LEU A 214 12.50 10.67 1.30
N HIS A 215 12.76 11.41 0.22
CA HIS A 215 12.75 12.86 0.18
C HIS A 215 11.74 13.30 -0.89
N VAL A 216 10.61 13.83 -0.45
CA VAL A 216 9.50 14.21 -1.34
C VAL A 216 8.98 15.61 -1.02
N ARG A 217 8.30 16.23 -1.99
CA ARG A 217 7.39 17.34 -1.75
C ARG A 217 5.96 16.85 -1.92
N ALA A 218 5.07 17.20 -1.01
CA ALA A 218 3.68 16.77 -1.05
C ALA A 218 2.74 17.93 -0.76
N THR A 219 1.64 18.03 -1.54
CA THR A 219 0.51 18.88 -1.16
C THR A 219 -0.28 18.23 -0.03
N PRO A 220 -0.94 19.00 0.85
CA PRO A 220 -2.06 18.48 1.64
C PRO A 220 -3.09 17.80 0.74
N VAL A 221 -3.83 16.84 1.28
CA VAL A 221 -4.95 16.25 0.54
C VAL A 221 -6.06 17.29 0.35
N SER A 222 -6.74 17.21 -0.78
CA SER A 222 -7.98 17.94 -1.04
C SER A 222 -9.11 16.95 -1.27
N ILE A 223 -10.31 17.32 -0.77
CA ILE A 223 -11.52 16.50 -0.91
C ILE A 223 -12.56 17.31 -1.65
N SER A 224 -13.13 16.74 -2.71
CA SER A 224 -14.25 17.32 -3.46
C SER A 224 -15.41 16.34 -3.51
N LYS A 225 -16.64 16.88 -3.49
CA LYS A 225 -17.89 16.14 -3.70
C LYS A 225 -18.54 16.63 -4.98
N PRO A 226 -19.22 15.72 -5.73
CA PRO A 226 -19.97 16.11 -6.93
C PRO A 226 -21.09 17.09 -6.63
#